data_ef9357f0aa4bd47a681752f9f3f204d0
#
_entry.id   ef9357f0aa4bd47a681752f9f3f204d0
#
_cell.length_a   1.000
_cell.length_b   1.000
_cell.length_c   1.000
_cell.angle_alpha   90.00
_cell.angle_beta   90.00
_cell.angle_gamma   90.00
#
_symmetry.space_group_name_H-M   'P 1'
#
loop_
_entity.id
_entity.type
_entity.pdbx_description
1 polymer ?
#
loop_
_entity_poly.entity_id
_entity_poly.type
_entity_poly.pdbx_seq_one_letter_code
_entity_poly.pdbx_strand_id
1 'polypeptide(L)'
;RRNKKDLKWPKIIIAILSTIGIVDTGSITLKNWGLFTSLSCPGIQNGCETVLNSPWGTLFENNQVNIPLSLAGFITYLSILVITIILSLNLISPKEKLNKFLWWLVFLISCASSTFSFLLINIMFFKIQAYCFFCILSAILSFSIFIISMIGAKFESREPMIFRGFIVAISVLLG
;
A
#
# COMPACT_ATOMS: atom_id res chain seq x y z
N ARG A 1 -25.84 21.96 7.24
CA ARG A 1 -24.94 22.28 6.09
C ARG A 1 -23.52 22.03 6.53
N ARG A 2 -23.03 20.77 6.44
CA ARG A 2 -21.61 20.44 6.65
C ARG A 2 -20.81 20.96 5.46
N ASN A 3 -19.76 21.68 5.76
CA ASN A 3 -18.92 22.41 4.82
C ASN A 3 -18.24 21.42 3.85
N LYS A 4 -18.47 21.57 2.56
CA LYS A 4 -17.84 20.79 1.47
C LYS A 4 -16.30 20.91 1.43
N LYS A 5 -15.74 21.80 2.27
CA LYS A 5 -14.30 22.06 2.38
C LYS A 5 -13.53 20.98 3.13
N ASP A 6 -14.20 20.25 4.03
CA ASP A 6 -13.51 19.28 4.92
C ASP A 6 -13.17 17.95 4.23
N LEU A 7 -13.76 17.67 3.08
CA LEU A 7 -13.61 16.40 2.36
C LEU A 7 -12.40 16.33 1.42
N LYS A 8 -11.69 17.45 1.22
CA LYS A 8 -10.52 17.48 0.33
C LYS A 8 -9.24 16.96 1.02
N TRP A 9 -9.17 17.09 2.34
CA TRP A 9 -7.99 16.80 3.13
C TRP A 9 -7.52 15.33 3.05
N PRO A 10 -8.39 14.30 3.26
CA PRO A 10 -7.96 12.91 3.19
C PRO A 10 -7.43 12.52 1.81
N LYS A 11 -8.04 13.04 0.73
CA LYS A 11 -7.62 12.76 -0.65
C LYS A 11 -6.20 13.24 -0.93
N ILE A 12 -5.86 14.45 -0.48
CA ILE A 12 -4.54 15.04 -0.67
C ILE A 12 -3.49 14.23 0.08
N ILE A 13 -3.77 13.87 1.33
CA ILE A 13 -2.82 13.09 2.14
C ILE A 13 -2.61 11.70 1.56
N ILE A 14 -3.68 11.00 1.15
CA ILE A 14 -3.56 9.69 0.50
C ILE A 14 -2.72 9.80 -0.78
N ALA A 15 -2.93 10.83 -1.60
CA ALA A 15 -2.14 11.06 -2.81
C ALA A 15 -0.64 11.25 -2.50
N ILE A 16 -0.30 12.06 -1.49
CA ILE A 16 1.08 12.28 -1.06
C ILE A 16 1.72 10.98 -0.55
N LEU A 17 1.04 10.27 0.34
CA LEU A 17 1.54 9.01 0.89
C LEU A 17 1.72 7.94 -0.19
N SER A 18 0.77 7.85 -1.14
CA SER A 18 0.89 6.93 -2.28
C SER A 18 2.05 7.27 -3.18
N THR A 19 2.33 8.56 -3.41
CA THR A 19 3.49 9.00 -4.21
C THR A 19 4.80 8.60 -3.53
N ILE A 20 4.91 8.79 -2.22
CA ILE A 20 6.09 8.34 -1.44
C ILE A 20 6.22 6.81 -1.53
N GLY A 21 5.12 6.07 -1.41
CA GLY A 21 5.12 4.61 -1.54
C GLY A 21 5.54 4.12 -2.94
N ILE A 22 5.18 4.84 -4.00
CA ILE A 22 5.63 4.54 -5.37
C ILE A 22 7.14 4.73 -5.51
N VAL A 23 7.69 5.81 -4.96
CA VAL A 23 9.13 6.07 -5.00
C VAL A 23 9.89 5.00 -4.21
N ASP A 24 9.40 4.65 -3.02
CA ASP A 24 9.97 3.63 -2.15
C ASP A 24 10.02 2.25 -2.85
N THR A 25 8.86 1.72 -3.22
CA THR A 25 8.74 0.39 -3.85
C THR A 25 9.32 0.35 -5.27
N GLY A 26 9.23 1.45 -6.01
CA GLY A 26 9.84 1.61 -7.33
C GLY A 26 11.37 1.55 -7.27
N SER A 27 11.98 2.19 -6.29
CA SER A 27 13.44 2.16 -6.09
C SER A 27 13.94 0.75 -5.83
N ILE A 28 13.23 -0.03 -5.01
CA ILE A 28 13.56 -1.44 -4.74
C ILE A 28 13.40 -2.29 -6.01
N THR A 29 12.33 -2.08 -6.76
CA THR A 29 12.06 -2.85 -7.99
C THR A 29 13.14 -2.59 -9.04
N LEU A 30 13.56 -1.35 -9.22
CA LEU A 30 14.64 -0.97 -10.14
C LEU A 30 15.99 -1.55 -9.71
N LYS A 31 16.26 -1.63 -8.40
CA LYS A 31 17.46 -2.32 -7.89
C LYS A 31 17.43 -3.81 -8.23
N ASN A 32 16.30 -4.48 -8.03
CA ASN A 32 16.15 -5.89 -8.36
C ASN A 32 16.35 -6.20 -9.85
N TRP A 33 16.05 -5.23 -10.73
CA TRP A 33 16.30 -5.36 -12.17
C TRP A 33 17.72 -4.93 -12.58
N GLY A 34 18.60 -4.61 -11.61
CA GLY A 34 19.99 -4.24 -11.88
C GLY A 34 20.20 -2.85 -12.50
N LEU A 35 19.14 -2.02 -12.55
CA LEU A 35 19.22 -0.66 -13.10
C LEU A 35 19.88 0.34 -12.14
N PHE A 36 19.91 0.04 -10.84
CA PHE A 36 20.60 0.82 -9.82
C PHE A 36 21.54 -0.06 -8.99
N THR A 37 22.84 0.24 -9.04
CA THR A 37 23.88 -0.54 -8.34
C THR A 37 24.10 -0.10 -6.88
N SER A 38 23.60 1.05 -6.45
CA SER A 38 23.94 1.64 -5.15
C SER A 38 22.72 2.14 -4.37
N LEU A 39 21.74 1.29 -4.08
CA LEU A 39 20.82 1.55 -2.98
C LEU A 39 21.48 1.09 -1.68
N SER A 40 22.20 2.01 -1.03
CA SER A 40 22.71 1.80 0.32
C SER A 40 21.54 1.84 1.28
N CYS A 41 21.23 0.71 1.94
CA CYS A 41 20.26 0.72 3.03
C CYS A 41 20.84 1.50 4.20
N PRO A 42 20.19 2.56 4.68
CA PRO A 42 20.57 3.20 5.92
C PRO A 42 20.28 2.23 7.07
N GLY A 43 21.32 1.71 7.71
CA GLY A 43 21.20 0.78 8.82
C GLY A 43 22.22 -0.35 8.76
N ILE A 44 21.90 -1.47 9.37
CA ILE A 44 22.78 -2.65 9.49
C ILE A 44 23.12 -3.17 8.10
N GLN A 45 24.43 -3.29 7.84
CA GLN A 45 24.99 -3.80 6.58
C GLN A 45 24.28 -5.12 6.19
N ASN A 46 23.76 -5.19 4.96
CA ASN A 46 23.13 -6.35 4.31
C ASN A 46 21.71 -6.72 4.77
N GLY A 47 21.08 -6.06 5.74
CA GLY A 47 19.72 -6.41 6.18
C GLY A 47 18.67 -6.38 5.06
N CYS A 48 18.69 -5.35 4.20
CA CYS A 48 17.77 -5.26 3.06
C CYS A 48 18.03 -6.35 2.02
N GLU A 49 19.31 -6.66 1.71
CA GLU A 49 19.64 -7.71 0.73
C GLU A 49 19.21 -9.08 1.22
N THR A 50 19.39 -9.36 2.49
CA THR A 50 18.95 -10.63 3.10
C THR A 50 17.43 -10.79 3.00
N VAL A 51 16.66 -9.72 3.23
CA VAL A 51 15.20 -9.77 3.12
C VAL A 51 14.73 -9.87 1.67
N LEU A 52 15.33 -9.09 0.77
CA LEU A 52 14.95 -9.07 -0.64
C LEU A 52 15.31 -10.36 -1.39
N ASN A 53 16.45 -10.99 -1.04
CA ASN A 53 16.90 -12.24 -1.63
C ASN A 53 16.33 -13.48 -0.92
N SER A 54 15.49 -13.29 0.12
CA SER A 54 14.82 -14.40 0.77
C SER A 54 13.71 -14.99 -0.11
N PRO A 55 13.30 -16.25 0.07
CA PRO A 55 12.18 -16.85 -0.65
C PRO A 55 10.85 -16.07 -0.51
N TRP A 56 10.76 -15.23 0.52
CA TRP A 56 9.61 -14.36 0.81
C TRP A 56 9.66 -13.01 0.08
N GLY A 57 10.81 -12.66 -0.51
CA GLY A 57 11.01 -11.44 -1.30
C GLY A 57 10.55 -11.56 -2.76
N THR A 58 10.25 -12.78 -3.24
CA THR A 58 9.82 -13.08 -4.60
C THR A 58 8.42 -13.71 -4.58
N LEU A 59 7.54 -13.25 -5.47
CA LEU A 59 6.17 -13.80 -5.62
C LEU A 59 6.15 -15.09 -6.45
N PHE A 60 6.98 -15.13 -7.49
CA PHE A 60 7.10 -16.28 -8.38
C PHE A 60 8.57 -16.44 -8.80
N GLU A 61 9.13 -17.60 -8.48
CA GLU A 61 10.44 -18.02 -8.95
C GLU A 61 10.22 -19.01 -10.10
N ASN A 62 10.24 -18.51 -11.33
CA ASN A 62 10.25 -19.35 -12.52
C ASN A 62 11.54 -19.13 -13.28
N ASN A 63 12.08 -20.15 -13.95
CA ASN A 63 13.38 -20.14 -14.64
C ASN A 63 13.62 -18.98 -15.61
N GLN A 64 12.62 -18.16 -15.91
CA GLN A 64 12.71 -17.05 -16.87
C GLN A 64 12.33 -15.66 -16.30
N VAL A 65 11.55 -15.56 -15.22
CA VAL A 65 11.12 -14.26 -14.70
C VAL A 65 10.99 -14.32 -13.17
N ASN A 66 11.85 -13.59 -12.48
CA ASN A 66 11.71 -13.36 -11.05
C ASN A 66 10.89 -12.10 -10.82
N ILE A 67 9.65 -12.25 -10.34
CA ILE A 67 8.79 -11.13 -10.00
C ILE A 67 9.04 -10.75 -8.53
N PRO A 68 9.68 -9.61 -8.27
CA PRO A 68 9.93 -9.18 -6.91
C PRO A 68 8.63 -8.75 -6.24
N LEU A 69 8.51 -9.01 -4.95
CA LEU A 69 7.36 -8.60 -4.14
C LEU A 69 7.16 -7.08 -4.14
N SER A 70 8.23 -6.31 -4.26
CA SER A 70 8.19 -4.86 -4.37
C SER A 70 7.38 -4.35 -5.57
N LEU A 71 7.33 -5.12 -6.66
CA LEU A 71 6.51 -4.79 -7.83
C LEU A 71 5.01 -4.81 -7.50
N ALA A 72 4.54 -5.76 -6.69
CA ALA A 72 3.16 -5.78 -6.23
C ALA A 72 2.83 -4.56 -5.36
N GLY A 73 3.75 -4.17 -4.48
CA GLY A 73 3.64 -2.93 -3.70
C GLY A 73 3.54 -1.69 -4.61
N PHE A 74 4.41 -1.61 -5.62
CA PHE A 74 4.40 -0.53 -6.60
C PHE A 74 3.05 -0.41 -7.33
N ILE A 75 2.51 -1.52 -7.85
CA ILE A 75 1.20 -1.56 -8.52
C ILE A 75 0.09 -1.13 -7.56
N THR A 76 0.15 -1.56 -6.31
CA THR A 76 -0.84 -1.22 -5.28
C THR A 76 -0.86 0.29 -5.01
N TYR A 77 0.29 0.92 -4.75
CA TYR A 77 0.38 2.36 -4.52
C TYR A 77 -0.01 3.16 -5.76
N LEU A 78 0.37 2.70 -6.95
CA LEU A 78 -0.02 3.31 -8.22
C LEU A 78 -1.55 3.28 -8.40
N SER A 79 -2.20 2.15 -8.11
CA SER A 79 -3.65 2.01 -8.19
C SER A 79 -4.36 2.95 -7.22
N ILE A 80 -3.90 3.05 -5.97
CA ILE A 80 -4.44 3.97 -4.97
C ILE A 80 -4.29 5.42 -5.43
N LEU A 81 -3.12 5.79 -5.98
CA LEU A 81 -2.86 7.14 -6.48
C LEU A 81 -3.81 7.49 -7.62
N VAL A 82 -3.94 6.63 -8.64
CA VAL A 82 -4.82 6.84 -9.79
C VAL A 82 -6.27 7.03 -9.34
N ILE A 83 -6.78 6.16 -8.47
CA ILE A 83 -8.15 6.26 -7.96
C ILE A 83 -8.33 7.57 -7.18
N THR A 84 -7.34 7.96 -6.36
CA THR A 84 -7.40 9.20 -5.57
C THR A 84 -7.35 10.44 -6.44
N ILE A 85 -6.61 10.44 -7.54
CA ILE A 85 -6.59 11.51 -8.54
C ILE A 85 -7.96 11.63 -9.21
N ILE A 86 -8.56 10.52 -9.65
CA ILE A 86 -9.90 10.49 -10.24
C ILE A 86 -10.92 11.09 -9.27
N LEU A 87 -10.85 10.71 -7.98
CA LEU A 87 -11.69 11.25 -6.93
C LEU A 87 -11.47 12.76 -6.69
N SER A 88 -10.24 13.26 -6.86
CA SER A 88 -9.89 14.68 -6.64
C SER A 88 -10.32 15.57 -7.78
N LEU A 89 -10.16 15.12 -9.01
CA LEU A 89 -10.39 15.93 -10.20
C LEU A 89 -11.88 16.08 -10.58
N ASN A 90 -12.81 15.40 -9.89
CA ASN A 90 -14.24 15.35 -10.26
C ASN A 90 -14.44 15.07 -11.78
N LEU A 91 -13.52 14.37 -12.40
CA LEU A 91 -13.53 14.06 -13.84
C LEU A 91 -14.74 13.22 -14.26
N ILE A 92 -15.38 12.59 -13.30
CA ILE A 92 -16.57 11.78 -13.51
C ILE A 92 -17.72 12.57 -12.91
N SER A 93 -18.69 12.95 -13.76
CA SER A 93 -19.96 13.57 -13.40
C SER A 93 -20.48 13.07 -12.04
N PRO A 94 -21.13 13.89 -11.21
CA PRO A 94 -21.41 13.61 -9.81
C PRO A 94 -22.43 12.48 -9.60
N LYS A 95 -22.11 11.29 -10.10
CA LYS A 95 -22.83 10.06 -9.75
C LYS A 95 -22.34 9.65 -8.36
N GLU A 96 -23.08 10.05 -7.36
CA GLU A 96 -22.82 9.77 -5.95
C GLU A 96 -22.48 8.28 -5.69
N LYS A 97 -23.08 7.37 -6.45
CA LYS A 97 -22.82 5.93 -6.40
C LYS A 97 -21.37 5.58 -6.80
N LEU A 98 -20.83 6.22 -7.83
CA LEU A 98 -19.47 5.94 -8.31
C LEU A 98 -18.42 6.46 -7.32
N ASN A 99 -18.68 7.62 -6.73
CA ASN A 99 -17.78 8.20 -5.72
C ASN A 99 -17.70 7.30 -4.47
N LYS A 100 -18.83 6.78 -4.02
CA LYS A 100 -18.89 5.80 -2.93
C LYS A 100 -18.15 4.50 -3.28
N PHE A 101 -18.31 4.01 -4.51
CA PHE A 101 -17.63 2.80 -4.99
C PHE A 101 -16.11 2.98 -5.03
N LEU A 102 -15.61 4.11 -5.56
CA LEU A 102 -14.18 4.40 -5.61
C LEU A 102 -13.57 4.53 -4.21
N TRP A 103 -14.25 5.19 -3.28
CA TRP A 103 -13.82 5.24 -1.87
C TRP A 103 -13.76 3.86 -1.23
N TRP A 104 -14.76 3.03 -1.50
CA TRP A 104 -14.79 1.66 -1.02
C TRP A 104 -13.63 0.85 -1.58
N LEU A 105 -13.29 1.06 -2.85
CA LEU A 105 -12.17 0.39 -3.53
C LEU A 105 -10.81 0.78 -2.91
N VAL A 106 -10.58 2.08 -2.67
CA VAL A 106 -9.38 2.57 -1.96
C VAL A 106 -9.29 1.94 -0.56
N PHE A 107 -10.41 1.88 0.16
CA PHE A 107 -10.45 1.28 1.49
C PHE A 107 -10.09 -0.20 1.45
N LEU A 108 -10.65 -0.99 0.51
CA LEU A 108 -10.34 -2.42 0.39
C LEU A 108 -8.87 -2.66 0.04
N ILE A 109 -8.34 -1.94 -0.95
CA ILE A 109 -6.95 -2.07 -1.38
C ILE A 109 -6.00 -1.71 -0.22
N SER A 110 -6.28 -0.62 0.50
CA SER A 110 -5.46 -0.21 1.65
C SER A 110 -5.54 -1.18 2.83
N CYS A 111 -6.72 -1.78 3.06
CA CYS A 111 -6.90 -2.81 4.09
C CYS A 111 -6.09 -4.07 3.75
N ALA A 112 -6.19 -4.58 2.53
CA ALA A 112 -5.43 -5.73 2.06
C ALA A 112 -3.92 -5.47 2.13
N SER A 113 -3.47 -4.31 1.67
CA SER A 113 -2.06 -3.90 1.72
C SER A 113 -1.54 -3.80 3.15
N SER A 114 -2.31 -3.21 4.06
CA SER A 114 -1.96 -3.10 5.48
C SER A 114 -1.82 -4.47 6.16
N THR A 115 -2.77 -5.38 5.90
CA THR A 115 -2.74 -6.75 6.42
C THR A 115 -1.52 -7.51 5.91
N PHE A 116 -1.25 -7.40 4.61
CA PHE A 116 -0.09 -8.03 3.99
C PHE A 116 1.23 -7.47 4.55
N SER A 117 1.33 -6.16 4.75
CA SER A 117 2.48 -5.52 5.39
C SER A 117 2.69 -6.02 6.81
N PHE A 118 1.62 -6.24 7.57
CA PHE A 118 1.70 -6.82 8.91
C PHE A 118 2.26 -8.24 8.89
N LEU A 119 1.82 -9.09 7.94
CA LEU A 119 2.37 -10.44 7.77
C LEU A 119 3.85 -10.42 7.43
N LEU A 120 4.26 -9.55 6.49
CA LEU A 120 5.68 -9.42 6.11
C LEU A 120 6.56 -8.95 7.27
N ILE A 121 6.10 -8.01 8.07
CA ILE A 121 6.83 -7.58 9.28
C ILE A 121 7.00 -8.76 10.25
N ASN A 122 5.95 -9.54 10.48
CA ASN A 122 6.05 -10.71 11.34
C ASN A 122 7.08 -11.73 10.80
N ILE A 123 7.06 -12.02 9.51
CA ILE A 123 8.03 -12.93 8.86
C ILE A 123 9.44 -12.36 9.01
N MET A 124 9.63 -11.07 8.79
CA MET A 124 10.91 -10.40 8.91
C MET A 124 11.49 -10.52 10.33
N PHE A 125 10.67 -10.33 11.36
CA PHE A 125 11.10 -10.41 12.77
C PHE A 125 11.34 -11.85 13.24
N PHE A 126 10.43 -12.78 12.92
CA PHE A 126 10.46 -14.14 13.50
C PHE A 126 11.19 -15.15 12.65
N LYS A 127 11.21 -14.99 11.31
CA LYS A 127 11.81 -15.97 10.39
C LYS A 127 13.16 -15.53 9.85
N ILE A 128 13.25 -14.28 9.37
CA ILE A 128 14.45 -13.78 8.67
C ILE A 128 15.44 -13.16 9.64
N GLN A 129 14.97 -12.62 10.77
CA GLN A 129 15.78 -11.91 11.79
C GLN A 129 16.67 -10.81 11.21
N ALA A 130 16.24 -10.19 10.10
CA ALA A 130 16.92 -9.10 9.44
C ALA A 130 15.97 -7.91 9.28
N TYR A 131 16.49 -6.68 9.40
CA TYR A 131 15.71 -5.47 9.34
C TYR A 131 15.88 -4.80 7.96
N CYS A 132 14.77 -4.60 7.25
CA CYS A 132 14.73 -3.86 6.01
C CYS A 132 14.04 -2.50 6.25
N PHE A 133 14.80 -1.39 6.15
CA PHE A 133 14.27 -0.04 6.36
C PHE A 133 13.12 0.28 5.38
N PHE A 134 13.28 -0.03 4.10
CA PHE A 134 12.27 0.20 3.08
C PHE A 134 10.99 -0.61 3.32
N CYS A 135 11.12 -1.84 3.82
CA CYS A 135 9.96 -2.67 4.15
C CYS A 135 9.16 -2.10 5.33
N ILE A 136 9.87 -1.57 6.34
CA ILE A 136 9.24 -0.91 7.50
C ILE A 136 8.57 0.39 7.04
N LEU A 137 9.24 1.18 6.21
CA LEU A 137 8.70 2.43 5.67
C LEU A 137 7.41 2.16 4.87
N SER A 138 7.45 1.19 3.95
CA SER A 138 6.28 0.78 3.18
C SER A 138 5.12 0.32 4.07
N ALA A 139 5.40 -0.40 5.15
CA ALA A 139 4.37 -0.82 6.11
C ALA A 139 3.74 0.38 6.83
N ILE A 140 4.55 1.34 7.30
CA ILE A 140 4.04 2.57 7.94
C ILE A 140 3.15 3.35 6.96
N LEU A 141 3.55 3.47 5.69
CA LEU A 141 2.76 4.12 4.66
C LEU A 141 1.43 3.41 4.42
N SER A 142 1.43 2.07 4.32
CA SER A 142 0.22 1.27 4.14
C SER A 142 -0.76 1.45 5.30
N PHE A 143 -0.28 1.40 6.55
CA PHE A 143 -1.10 1.64 7.73
C PHE A 143 -1.66 3.06 7.77
N SER A 144 -0.85 4.06 7.43
CA SER A 144 -1.27 5.46 7.39
C SER A 144 -2.37 5.68 6.35
N ILE A 145 -2.22 5.13 5.14
CA ILE A 145 -3.24 5.20 4.09
C ILE A 145 -4.53 4.50 4.54
N PHE A 146 -4.42 3.33 5.17
CA PHE A 146 -5.57 2.60 5.70
C PHE A 146 -6.35 3.43 6.73
N ILE A 147 -5.68 4.03 7.71
CA ILE A 147 -6.33 4.86 8.74
C ILE A 147 -7.01 6.07 8.10
N ILE A 148 -6.34 6.76 7.17
CA ILE A 148 -6.88 7.95 6.50
C ILE A 148 -8.03 7.58 5.59
N SER A 149 -7.96 6.45 4.89
CA SER A 149 -9.06 5.95 4.05
C SER A 149 -10.29 5.59 4.88
N MET A 150 -10.09 5.05 6.09
CA MET A 150 -11.15 4.75 7.05
C MET A 150 -11.86 6.01 7.54
N ILE A 151 -11.10 7.07 7.83
CA ILE A 151 -11.64 8.37 8.20
C ILE A 151 -12.41 8.99 7.03
N GLY A 152 -11.82 8.98 5.83
CA GLY A 152 -12.45 9.51 4.61
C GLY A 152 -13.75 8.78 4.25
N ALA A 153 -13.75 7.46 4.33
CA ALA A 153 -14.93 6.64 4.06
C ALA A 153 -16.07 6.88 5.07
N LYS A 154 -15.76 7.10 6.34
CA LYS A 154 -16.75 7.41 7.39
C LYS A 154 -17.49 8.73 7.13
N PHE A 155 -16.86 9.68 6.46
CA PHE A 155 -17.49 10.95 6.10
C PHE A 155 -18.40 10.85 4.87
N GLU A 156 -18.14 9.91 3.96
CA GLU A 156 -18.88 9.75 2.70
C GLU A 156 -20.06 8.77 2.79
N SER A 157 -19.98 7.73 3.62
CA SER A 157 -21.02 6.71 3.75
C SER A 157 -21.41 6.44 5.20
N ARG A 158 -22.75 6.42 5.47
CA ARG A 158 -23.32 6.05 6.79
C ARG A 158 -23.40 4.53 7.02
N GLU A 159 -22.91 3.72 6.08
CA GLU A 159 -23.00 2.27 6.16
C GLU A 159 -21.86 1.64 7.02
N PRO A 160 -22.07 0.46 7.63
CA PRO A 160 -21.08 -0.21 8.48
C PRO A 160 -19.93 -0.80 7.65
N MET A 161 -19.12 0.07 7.07
CA MET A 161 -17.99 -0.28 6.21
C MET A 161 -16.88 -0.99 6.98
N ILE A 162 -16.77 -0.71 8.29
CA ILE A 162 -15.78 -1.27 9.22
C ILE A 162 -15.92 -2.80 9.30
N PHE A 163 -17.16 -3.31 9.33
CA PHE A 163 -17.42 -4.75 9.45
C PHE A 163 -17.00 -5.52 8.20
N ARG A 164 -17.21 -4.95 7.02
CA ARG A 164 -16.79 -5.58 5.75
C ARG A 164 -15.28 -5.56 5.57
N GLY A 165 -14.59 -4.49 5.98
CA GLY A 165 -13.14 -4.41 5.97
C GLY A 165 -12.49 -5.43 6.92
N PHE A 166 -13.11 -5.68 8.07
CA PHE A 166 -12.66 -6.68 9.02
C PHE A 166 -12.76 -8.12 8.46
N ILE A 167 -13.82 -8.42 7.72
CA ILE A 167 -13.97 -9.71 7.02
C ILE A 167 -12.88 -9.92 5.97
N VAL A 168 -12.54 -8.87 5.18
CA VAL A 168 -11.47 -8.95 4.18
C VAL A 168 -10.11 -9.15 4.85
N ALA A 169 -9.82 -8.45 5.95
CA ALA A 169 -8.59 -8.64 6.70
C ALA A 169 -8.45 -10.08 7.24
N ILE A 170 -9.52 -10.64 7.80
CA ILE A 170 -9.55 -12.03 8.26
C ILE A 170 -9.38 -13.01 7.08
N SER A 171 -10.02 -12.75 5.95
CA SER A 171 -9.89 -13.59 4.75
C SER A 171 -8.45 -13.63 4.22
N VAL A 172 -7.74 -12.51 4.27
CA VAL A 172 -6.31 -12.43 3.87
C VAL A 172 -5.39 -13.11 4.88
N LEU A 173 -5.78 -13.13 6.17
CA LEU A 173 -5.00 -13.79 7.23
C LEU A 173 -5.17 -15.32 7.23
N LEU A 174 -6.31 -15.82 6.75
CA LEU A 174 -6.65 -17.24 6.75
C LEU A 174 -6.36 -17.97 5.43
N GLY A 175 -6.13 -17.23 4.33
CA GLY A 175 -5.76 -17.76 3.01
C GLY A 175 -4.29 -17.76 2.75
#